data_9865b5100aa8c6762e89f99f19db8125
#
_entry.id   9865b5100aa8c6762e89f99f19db8125
#
_cell.length_a   1.000
_cell.length_b   1.000
_cell.length_c   1.000
_cell.angle_alpha   90.00
_cell.angle_beta   90.00
_cell.angle_gamma   90.00
#
_symmetry.space_group_name_H-M   'P 1'
#
loop_
_entity.id
_entity.type
_entity.pdbx_description
1 polymer ?
#
loop_
_entity_poly.entity_id
_entity_poly.type
_entity_poly.pdbx_seq_one_letter_code
_entity_poly.pdbx_strand_id
1 'polypeptide(L)'
;MTETLLSTDFSEAKAHLSDLMTDVYHAHRPQLVSRHRGKEQMLLVGREDLARMLAGQRLGVQVVYDEGEVTLRVPDLGVLGFGDTYEEAAEDLLSELEVYAASYFQNPARYAYTSRASHAGVLMRFAISSSEERRAMLSEAPVGESSAR
;
A
#
# COMPACT_ATOMS: atom_id res chain seq x y z
N MET A 1 27.54 -7.93 -16.12
CA MET A 1 26.52 -7.05 -15.54
C MET A 1 26.10 -7.61 -14.19
N THR A 2 26.23 -6.83 -13.14
CA THR A 2 25.86 -7.26 -11.79
C THR A 2 24.33 -7.23 -11.66
N GLU A 3 23.72 -8.33 -11.27
CA GLU A 3 22.29 -8.37 -10.97
C GLU A 3 22.01 -7.54 -9.72
N THR A 4 21.02 -6.67 -9.80
CA THR A 4 20.63 -5.81 -8.70
C THR A 4 19.84 -6.57 -7.64
N LEU A 5 19.00 -7.50 -8.06
CA LEU A 5 18.23 -8.38 -7.19
C LEU A 5 18.56 -9.83 -7.49
N LEU A 6 18.46 -10.68 -6.47
CA LEU A 6 18.52 -12.12 -6.69
C LEU A 6 17.38 -12.55 -7.60
N SER A 7 17.66 -13.44 -8.52
CA SER A 7 16.70 -13.91 -9.52
C SER A 7 16.65 -15.43 -9.53
N THR A 8 15.45 -15.98 -9.63
CA THR A 8 15.20 -17.42 -9.65
C THR A 8 14.25 -17.74 -10.79
N ASP A 9 14.55 -18.81 -11.54
CA ASP A 9 13.64 -19.31 -12.56
C ASP A 9 12.39 -19.92 -11.92
N PHE A 10 11.25 -19.82 -12.60
CA PHE A 10 9.96 -20.32 -12.12
C PHE A 10 10.02 -21.80 -11.69
N SER A 11 10.64 -22.65 -12.49
CA SER A 11 10.73 -24.09 -12.20
C SER A 11 11.51 -24.34 -10.89
N GLU A 12 12.58 -23.60 -10.68
CA GLU A 12 13.39 -23.68 -9.46
C GLU A 12 12.61 -23.12 -8.26
N ALA A 13 11.95 -21.99 -8.42
CA ALA A 13 11.13 -21.39 -7.38
C ALA A 13 9.98 -22.32 -6.98
N LYS A 14 9.32 -22.94 -7.95
CA LYS A 14 8.25 -23.90 -7.70
C LYS A 14 8.75 -25.12 -6.92
N ALA A 15 9.91 -25.65 -7.28
CA ALA A 15 10.49 -26.83 -6.64
C ALA A 15 10.92 -26.56 -5.20
N HIS A 16 11.33 -25.33 -4.89
CA HIS A 16 11.89 -24.94 -3.59
C HIS A 16 11.18 -23.71 -2.98
N LEU A 17 9.87 -23.61 -3.17
CA LEU A 17 9.11 -22.42 -2.76
C LEU A 17 9.20 -22.14 -1.25
N SER A 18 9.15 -23.18 -0.42
CA SER A 18 9.25 -23.04 1.03
C SER A 18 10.58 -22.42 1.45
N ASP A 19 11.68 -22.92 0.87
CA ASP A 19 13.02 -22.38 1.14
C ASP A 19 13.16 -20.96 0.62
N LEU A 20 12.62 -20.68 -0.54
CA LEU A 20 12.62 -19.34 -1.14
C LEU A 20 11.85 -18.35 -0.26
N MET A 21 10.67 -18.72 0.20
CA MET A 21 9.88 -17.86 1.10
C MET A 21 10.59 -17.63 2.43
N THR A 22 11.25 -18.63 2.96
CA THR A 22 12.04 -18.51 4.20
C THR A 22 13.18 -17.49 4.02
N ASP A 23 13.91 -17.58 2.92
CA ASP A 23 14.98 -16.64 2.61
C ASP A 23 14.46 -15.21 2.42
N VAL A 24 13.41 -15.05 1.65
CA VAL A 24 12.80 -13.73 1.41
C VAL A 24 12.29 -13.10 2.70
N TYR A 25 11.60 -13.88 3.53
CA TYR A 25 11.00 -13.38 4.77
C TYR A 25 12.03 -13.13 5.87
N HIS A 26 12.84 -14.14 6.18
CA HIS A 26 13.77 -14.07 7.33
C HIS A 26 15.08 -13.36 7.02
N ALA A 27 15.59 -13.49 5.81
CA ALA A 27 16.82 -12.81 5.41
C ALA A 27 16.56 -11.43 4.78
N HIS A 28 15.28 -11.05 4.63
CA HIS A 28 14.88 -9.76 4.06
C HIS A 28 15.45 -9.50 2.67
N ARG A 29 15.49 -10.55 1.82
CA ARG A 29 16.04 -10.49 0.47
C ARG A 29 14.94 -10.61 -0.58
N PRO A 30 14.48 -9.48 -1.17
CA PRO A 30 13.56 -9.56 -2.30
C PRO A 30 14.20 -10.35 -3.45
N GLN A 31 13.37 -11.15 -4.13
CA GLN A 31 13.84 -11.94 -5.25
C GLN A 31 12.89 -11.82 -6.43
N LEU A 32 13.46 -11.76 -7.62
CA LEU A 32 12.70 -11.84 -8.87
C LEU A 32 12.48 -13.31 -9.20
N VAL A 33 11.26 -13.66 -9.55
CA VAL A 33 10.91 -14.96 -10.10
C VAL A 33 10.54 -14.74 -11.57
N SER A 34 11.25 -15.39 -12.47
CA SER A 34 11.05 -15.20 -13.89
C SER A 34 10.68 -16.51 -14.60
N ARG A 35 9.91 -16.39 -15.67
CA ARG A 35 9.59 -17.50 -16.57
C ARG A 35 9.57 -17.04 -18.02
N HIS A 36 9.48 -17.98 -18.95
CA HIS A 36 9.49 -17.71 -20.39
C HIS A 36 10.71 -16.90 -20.81
N ARG A 37 11.90 -17.32 -20.34
CA ARG A 37 13.19 -16.67 -20.67
C ARG A 37 13.25 -15.20 -20.24
N GLY A 38 12.69 -14.90 -19.06
CA GLY A 38 12.71 -13.54 -18.52
C GLY A 38 11.62 -12.61 -19.08
N LYS A 39 10.73 -13.11 -19.91
CA LYS A 39 9.63 -12.30 -20.45
C LYS A 39 8.57 -11.94 -19.40
N GLU A 40 8.40 -12.80 -18.42
CA GLU A 40 7.50 -12.57 -17.31
C GLU A 40 8.32 -12.59 -16.03
N GLN A 41 8.25 -11.50 -15.28
CA GLN A 41 8.97 -11.37 -14.01
C GLN A 41 8.02 -10.92 -12.91
N MET A 42 8.15 -11.54 -11.76
CA MET A 42 7.40 -11.17 -10.56
C MET A 42 8.38 -10.97 -9.41
N LEU A 43 8.04 -10.04 -8.54
CA LEU A 43 8.82 -9.77 -7.34
C LEU A 43 8.20 -10.51 -6.16
N LEU A 44 9.02 -11.30 -5.48
CA LEU A 44 8.66 -11.87 -4.19
C LEU A 44 9.35 -11.05 -3.10
N VAL A 45 8.56 -10.47 -2.24
CA VAL A 45 9.04 -9.59 -1.17
C VAL A 45 8.20 -9.82 0.08
N GLY A 46 8.83 -9.77 1.25
CA GLY A 46 8.10 -9.87 2.51
C GLY A 46 7.19 -8.67 2.72
N ARG A 47 6.00 -8.90 3.29
CA ARG A 47 5.02 -7.82 3.56
C ARG A 47 5.63 -6.70 4.38
N GLU A 48 6.37 -7.03 5.42
CA GLU A 48 7.00 -6.04 6.30
C GLU A 48 8.08 -5.24 5.59
N ASP A 49 8.84 -5.87 4.71
CA ASP A 49 9.86 -5.20 3.91
C ASP A 49 9.21 -4.22 2.92
N LEU A 50 8.14 -4.65 2.27
CA LEU A 50 7.39 -3.77 1.36
C LEU A 50 6.75 -2.60 2.13
N ALA A 51 6.17 -2.85 3.30
CA ALA A 51 5.61 -1.79 4.13
C ALA A 51 6.65 -0.73 4.48
N ARG A 52 7.87 -1.17 4.76
CA ARG A 52 9.00 -0.27 5.05
C ARG A 52 9.38 0.57 3.83
N MET A 53 9.43 -0.05 2.65
CA MET A 53 9.71 0.66 1.39
C MET A 53 8.63 1.70 1.07
N LEU A 54 7.39 1.44 1.46
CA LEU A 54 6.24 2.30 1.19
C LEU A 54 5.94 3.29 2.33
N ALA A 55 6.77 3.35 3.36
CA ALA A 55 6.51 4.18 4.54
C ALA A 55 6.35 5.68 4.24
N GLY A 56 6.93 6.16 3.14
CA GLY A 56 6.78 7.53 2.68
C GLY A 56 5.47 7.82 1.96
N GLN A 57 4.69 6.79 1.63
CA GLN A 57 3.38 6.93 1.00
C GLN A 57 2.34 7.24 2.08
N ARG A 58 1.86 8.49 2.12
CA ARG A 58 0.97 8.97 3.18
C ARG A 58 -0.37 9.42 2.64
N LEU A 59 -1.41 9.25 3.45
CA LEU A 59 -2.78 9.57 3.05
C LEU A 59 -3.05 11.07 2.97
N GLY A 60 -2.47 11.87 3.85
CA GLY A 60 -2.74 13.31 3.89
C GLY A 60 -4.18 13.61 4.31
N VAL A 61 -4.61 13.07 5.46
CA VAL A 61 -5.98 13.22 5.95
C VAL A 61 -6.21 14.63 6.46
N GLN A 62 -7.34 15.23 6.04
CA GLN A 62 -7.83 16.51 6.55
C GLN A 62 -9.11 16.28 7.34
N VAL A 63 -9.25 16.98 8.46
CA VAL A 63 -10.43 16.88 9.33
C VAL A 63 -11.21 18.18 9.25
N VAL A 64 -12.51 18.09 9.01
CA VAL A 64 -13.42 19.22 8.97
C VAL A 64 -14.53 19.01 9.98
N TYR A 65 -14.71 20.00 10.86
CA TYR A 65 -15.79 20.03 11.84
C TYR A 65 -16.82 21.07 11.40
N ASP A 66 -18.06 20.66 11.23
CA ASP A 66 -19.12 21.54 10.79
C ASP A 66 -20.46 21.12 11.41
N GLU A 67 -21.07 22.02 12.19
CA GLU A 67 -22.41 21.86 12.79
C GLU A 67 -22.66 20.49 13.44
N GLY A 68 -21.68 19.99 14.20
CA GLY A 68 -21.80 18.72 14.90
C GLY A 68 -21.48 17.49 14.05
N GLU A 69 -21.10 17.69 12.82
CA GLU A 69 -20.63 16.61 11.92
C GLU A 69 -19.10 16.68 11.77
N VAL A 70 -18.47 15.51 11.71
CA VAL A 70 -17.06 15.39 11.45
C VAL A 70 -16.86 14.72 10.09
N THR A 71 -16.06 15.35 9.25
CA THR A 71 -15.66 14.77 7.95
C THR A 71 -14.15 14.59 7.94
N LEU A 72 -13.72 13.37 7.65
CA LEU A 72 -12.34 13.10 7.30
C LEU A 72 -12.25 12.93 5.79
N ARG A 73 -11.26 13.57 5.19
CA ARG A 73 -11.06 13.46 3.76
C ARG A 73 -9.60 13.24 3.39
N VAL A 74 -9.41 12.49 2.31
CA VAL A 74 -8.11 12.29 1.68
C VAL A 74 -8.18 12.96 0.30
N PRO A 75 -7.79 14.23 0.18
CA PRO A 75 -7.99 14.98 -1.06
C PRO A 75 -7.35 14.33 -2.28
N ASP A 76 -6.14 13.80 -2.13
CA ASP A 76 -5.39 13.19 -3.24
C ASP A 76 -6.09 11.94 -3.80
N LEU A 77 -6.85 11.23 -2.97
CA LEU A 77 -7.58 10.03 -3.38
C LEU A 77 -9.06 10.30 -3.69
N GLY A 78 -9.56 11.42 -3.24
CA GLY A 78 -10.98 11.75 -3.39
C GLY A 78 -11.89 10.89 -2.51
N VAL A 79 -11.41 10.43 -1.36
CA VAL A 79 -12.15 9.57 -0.43
C VAL A 79 -12.52 10.35 0.82
N LEU A 80 -13.76 10.15 1.28
CA LEU A 80 -14.34 10.85 2.42
C LEU A 80 -14.91 9.85 3.43
N GLY A 81 -14.87 10.23 4.71
CA GLY A 81 -15.57 9.53 5.78
C GLY A 81 -16.33 10.53 6.66
N PHE A 82 -17.51 10.16 7.12
CA PHE A 82 -18.42 11.03 7.88
C PHE A 82 -18.83 10.39 9.19
N GLY A 83 -19.09 11.21 10.20
CA GLY A 83 -19.64 10.75 11.47
C GLY A 83 -19.97 11.93 12.38
N ASP A 84 -20.63 11.64 13.48
CA ASP A 84 -20.94 12.64 14.52
C ASP A 84 -19.71 12.86 15.42
N THR A 85 -18.80 11.91 15.42
CA THR A 85 -17.52 12.00 16.15
C THR A 85 -16.36 11.71 15.22
N TYR A 86 -15.16 12.11 15.64
CA TYR A 86 -13.92 11.75 14.92
C TYR A 86 -13.79 10.23 14.73
N GLU A 87 -14.10 9.45 15.76
CA GLU A 87 -14.00 8.00 15.70
C GLU A 87 -14.91 7.39 14.64
N GLU A 88 -16.16 7.85 14.59
CA GLU A 88 -17.12 7.38 13.58
C GLU A 88 -16.67 7.76 12.17
N ALA A 89 -16.24 9.00 12.00
CA ALA A 89 -15.73 9.47 10.70
C ALA A 89 -14.48 8.70 10.27
N ALA A 90 -13.60 8.37 11.21
CA ALA A 90 -12.39 7.58 10.95
C ALA A 90 -12.74 6.15 10.53
N GLU A 91 -13.67 5.51 11.21
CA GLU A 91 -14.11 4.16 10.83
C GLU A 91 -14.75 4.15 9.44
N ASP A 92 -15.56 5.16 9.13
CA ASP A 92 -16.17 5.29 7.82
C ASP A 92 -15.12 5.52 6.73
N LEU A 93 -14.14 6.39 6.98
CA LEU A 93 -13.04 6.61 6.04
C LEU A 93 -12.23 5.34 5.79
N LEU A 94 -11.90 4.59 6.84
CA LEU A 94 -11.17 3.32 6.70
C LEU A 94 -11.94 2.31 5.85
N SER A 95 -13.26 2.23 6.04
CA SER A 95 -14.15 1.39 5.24
C SER A 95 -14.12 1.81 3.76
N GLU A 96 -14.23 3.09 3.49
CA GLU A 96 -14.22 3.63 2.12
C GLU A 96 -12.86 3.41 1.45
N LEU A 97 -11.77 3.58 2.18
CA LEU A 97 -10.43 3.30 1.68
C LEU A 97 -10.25 1.82 1.35
N GLU A 98 -10.79 0.93 2.16
CA GLU A 98 -10.75 -0.51 1.91
C GLU A 98 -11.48 -0.87 0.62
N VAL A 99 -12.68 -0.32 0.42
CA VAL A 99 -13.46 -0.52 -0.80
C VAL A 99 -12.69 -0.01 -2.02
N TYR A 100 -12.10 1.18 -1.92
CA TYR A 100 -11.33 1.76 -3.02
C TYR A 100 -10.09 0.92 -3.34
N ALA A 101 -9.31 0.55 -2.34
CA ALA A 101 -8.11 -0.28 -2.53
C ALA A 101 -8.45 -1.63 -3.17
N ALA A 102 -9.51 -2.28 -2.70
CA ALA A 102 -9.98 -3.54 -3.28
C ALA A 102 -10.38 -3.37 -4.76
N SER A 103 -11.16 -2.35 -5.07
CA SER A 103 -11.54 -2.04 -6.45
C SER A 103 -10.33 -1.76 -7.33
N TYR A 104 -9.39 -1.00 -6.81
CA TYR A 104 -8.17 -0.60 -7.51
C TYR A 104 -7.33 -1.82 -7.95
N PHE A 105 -7.05 -2.72 -7.02
CA PHE A 105 -6.18 -3.86 -7.29
C PHE A 105 -6.88 -5.01 -7.99
N GLN A 106 -8.22 -5.10 -7.89
CA GLN A 106 -8.99 -6.11 -8.62
C GLN A 106 -9.31 -5.70 -10.05
N ASN A 107 -9.24 -4.41 -10.37
CA ASN A 107 -9.56 -3.87 -11.69
C ASN A 107 -8.46 -2.93 -12.19
N PRO A 108 -7.21 -3.41 -12.35
CA PRO A 108 -6.08 -2.54 -12.68
C PRO A 108 -6.24 -1.80 -14.01
N ALA A 109 -6.90 -2.40 -14.99
CA ALA A 109 -7.14 -1.77 -16.28
C ALA A 109 -7.96 -0.47 -16.17
N ARG A 110 -8.78 -0.36 -15.12
CA ARG A 110 -9.62 0.81 -14.87
C ARG A 110 -8.81 2.03 -14.38
N TYR A 111 -7.68 1.79 -13.75
CA TYR A 111 -6.93 2.82 -13.06
C TYR A 111 -5.51 3.05 -13.59
N ALA A 112 -4.88 2.00 -14.14
CA ALA A 112 -3.47 2.02 -14.49
C ALA A 112 -3.06 3.06 -15.54
N TYR A 113 -3.99 3.46 -16.41
CA TYR A 113 -3.74 4.43 -17.49
C TYR A 113 -4.46 5.76 -17.28
N THR A 114 -4.88 6.03 -16.06
CA THR A 114 -5.59 7.26 -15.69
C THR A 114 -4.72 8.08 -14.74
N SER A 115 -5.18 9.30 -14.39
CA SER A 115 -4.55 10.12 -13.36
C SER A 115 -4.45 9.40 -12.00
N ARG A 116 -5.29 8.38 -11.80
CA ARG A 116 -5.30 7.58 -10.56
C ARG A 116 -4.17 6.55 -10.49
N ALA A 117 -3.37 6.40 -11.54
CA ALA A 117 -2.19 5.51 -11.50
C ALA A 117 -1.24 5.88 -10.35
N SER A 118 -1.16 7.16 -10.00
CA SER A 118 -0.33 7.64 -8.89
C SER A 118 -0.83 7.21 -7.51
N HIS A 119 -2.06 6.70 -7.39
CA HIS A 119 -2.61 6.22 -6.13
C HIS A 119 -2.07 4.85 -5.71
N ALA A 120 -1.43 4.12 -6.61
CA ALA A 120 -1.00 2.74 -6.40
C ALA A 120 -0.12 2.56 -5.15
N GLY A 121 0.82 3.46 -4.93
CA GLY A 121 1.76 3.34 -3.81
C GLY A 121 1.09 3.41 -2.45
N VAL A 122 0.30 4.44 -2.20
CA VAL A 122 -0.38 4.61 -0.91
C VAL A 122 -1.47 3.56 -0.70
N LEU A 123 -2.17 3.16 -1.76
CA LEU A 123 -3.18 2.10 -1.68
C LEU A 123 -2.54 0.74 -1.42
N MET A 124 -1.37 0.46 -1.99
CA MET A 124 -0.64 -0.78 -1.68
C MET A 124 -0.21 -0.80 -0.22
N ARG A 125 0.35 0.29 0.28
CA ARG A 125 0.70 0.41 1.70
C ARG A 125 -0.51 0.15 2.59
N PHE A 126 -1.64 0.76 2.28
CA PHE A 126 -2.89 0.56 3.00
C PHE A 126 -3.34 -0.91 2.94
N ALA A 127 -3.32 -1.52 1.76
CA ALA A 127 -3.80 -2.88 1.53
C ALA A 127 -3.01 -3.93 2.33
N ILE A 128 -1.69 -3.76 2.45
CA ILE A 128 -0.82 -4.70 3.18
C ILE A 128 -0.75 -4.42 4.68
N SER A 129 -1.32 -3.33 5.15
CA SER A 129 -1.28 -2.92 6.55
C SER A 129 -2.39 -3.60 7.36
N SER A 130 -2.10 -3.87 8.64
CA SER A 130 -3.10 -4.36 9.60
C SER A 130 -4.12 -3.27 9.92
N SER A 131 -5.22 -3.63 10.58
CA SER A 131 -6.24 -2.66 11.02
C SER A 131 -5.64 -1.58 11.93
N GLU A 132 -4.76 -1.96 12.82
CA GLU A 132 -4.06 -1.03 13.72
C GLU A 132 -3.13 -0.10 12.94
N GLU A 133 -2.35 -0.64 12.02
CA GLU A 133 -1.46 0.13 11.15
C GLU A 133 -2.23 1.10 10.25
N ARG A 134 -3.36 0.67 9.69
CA ARG A 134 -4.26 1.52 8.89
C ARG A 134 -4.79 2.68 9.72
N ARG A 135 -5.18 2.41 10.95
CA ARG A 135 -5.63 3.45 11.87
C ARG A 135 -4.55 4.48 12.12
N ALA A 136 -3.32 4.03 12.35
CA ALA A 136 -2.17 4.91 12.56
C ALA A 136 -1.87 5.79 11.34
N MET A 137 -2.12 5.29 10.12
CA MET A 137 -1.94 6.06 8.90
C MET A 137 -2.80 7.33 8.83
N LEU A 138 -3.95 7.35 9.51
CA LEU A 138 -4.85 8.51 9.52
C LEU A 138 -4.23 9.70 10.26
N SER A 139 -3.30 9.46 11.17
CA SER A 139 -2.67 10.49 12.01
C SER A 139 -1.30 10.92 11.51
N GLU A 140 -0.82 10.35 10.41
CA GLU A 140 0.48 10.71 9.85
C GLU A 140 0.44 12.06 9.16
N ALA A 141 1.48 12.86 9.36
CA ALA A 141 1.63 14.14 8.66
C ALA A 141 1.80 13.92 7.16
N PRO A 142 1.27 14.80 6.30
CA PRO A 142 1.50 14.75 4.86
C PRO A 142 2.98 14.83 4.51
N VAL A 143 3.36 14.24 3.37
CA VAL A 143 4.73 14.32 2.86
C VAL A 143 5.06 15.78 2.53
N GLY A 144 6.20 16.26 3.00
CA GLY A 144 6.70 17.61 2.72
C GLY A 144 6.28 18.66 3.75
N GLU A 145 5.40 18.36 4.71
CA GLU A 145 5.23 19.20 5.88
C GLU A 145 6.33 18.87 6.87
N SER A 146 7.39 19.65 6.80
CA SER A 146 8.41 19.64 7.81
C SER A 146 7.75 20.03 9.14
N SER A 147 7.84 19.20 10.15
CA SER A 147 7.58 19.63 11.51
C SER A 147 8.72 20.54 11.93
N ALA A 148 8.75 21.72 11.32
CA ALA A 148 9.69 22.75 11.70
C ALA A 148 9.20 23.40 12.99
N ARG A 149 9.46 22.76 14.12
CA ARG A 149 9.43 23.40 15.45
C ARG A 149 10.20 22.59 16.45
#